data_2af1fe0a36c879ec4de59e569096ff96
#
_entry.id   2af1fe0a36c879ec4de59e569096ff96
#
_cell.length_a   1.000
_cell.length_b   1.000
_cell.length_c   1.000
_cell.angle_alpha   90.00
_cell.angle_beta   90.00
_cell.angle_gamma   90.00
#
_symmetry.space_group_name_H-M   'P 1'
#
loop_
_entity.id
_entity.type
_entity.pdbx_description
1 polymer ?
#
loop_
_entity_poly.entity_id
_entity_poly.type
_entity_poly.pdbx_seq_one_letter_code
_entity_poly.pdbx_strand_id
1 'polypeptide(L)'
;MPKGDSTGAQGKGTGTGLGTVTAVNKLQIARPSQTIELSAKDLAVLGEKDLARIHVKNATGKELLCQTVDTDGDYTPDQVIFQADFAAGQTQTFTVIVGDKWVYTKDQFGAYGRFVRERFDDFCWENDRIAHRMYGKALETYVRELLVSSTVDIWSKRTPRMVINDWYMVDNYHVDTGEGGDLYSAGLSRGCGGNGLWAADRLWVSKNHVNSRVLANGPIRVMFELTYEPFEVNGVMVSEVKRISLDAGQNVDHFRSIYKPEKPTVLITGIGLKKVSGEHWDVNTERGWLAKWEPMEQNAGKQGLVAIVNPRLYEKQTEDQRNLLMLTRVPADNVASYWAGCCWDKGGQFADFEAWKTYVDQFAQGLLSPIEVSVSVR
;
A
#
# COMPACT_ATOMS: atom_id res chain seq x y z
N MET A 1 2.62 38.56 -14.55
CA MET A 1 3.22 37.68 -15.56
C MET A 1 2.16 36.69 -16.01
N PRO A 2 1.93 36.47 -17.32
CA PRO A 2 0.88 35.58 -17.78
C PRO A 2 1.23 34.13 -17.44
N LYS A 3 0.24 33.37 -16.96
CA LYS A 3 0.34 31.93 -16.74
C LYS A 3 0.56 31.27 -18.10
N GLY A 4 1.74 30.69 -18.29
CA GLY A 4 2.01 29.85 -19.45
C GLY A 4 1.20 28.56 -19.35
N ASP A 5 0.40 28.29 -20.36
CA ASP A 5 -0.23 26.98 -20.61
C ASP A 5 0.88 25.94 -20.80
N SER A 6 1.14 25.15 -19.75
CA SER A 6 1.95 23.95 -19.87
C SER A 6 1.09 22.81 -20.44
N THR A 7 0.85 22.82 -21.75
CA THR A 7 0.42 21.62 -22.46
C THR A 7 1.60 20.64 -22.50
N GLY A 8 1.83 19.93 -21.41
CA GLY A 8 2.74 18.77 -21.39
C GLY A 8 2.26 17.76 -22.42
N ALA A 9 3.16 17.30 -23.27
CA ALA A 9 2.87 16.29 -24.28
C ALA A 9 2.47 14.99 -23.57
N GLN A 10 1.17 14.80 -23.38
CA GLN A 10 0.60 13.49 -23.05
C GLN A 10 0.74 12.61 -24.28
N GLY A 11 1.28 11.41 -24.14
CA GLY A 11 1.20 10.38 -25.18
C GLY A 11 -0.26 10.22 -25.56
N LYS A 12 -0.64 10.64 -26.77
CA LYS A 12 -2.04 10.57 -27.23
C LYS A 12 -2.32 9.21 -27.81
N GLY A 13 -3.32 8.53 -27.28
CA GLY A 13 -3.90 7.36 -27.93
C GLY A 13 -4.61 7.76 -29.22
N THR A 14 -4.01 7.44 -30.37
CA THR A 14 -4.52 7.82 -31.72
C THR A 14 -5.09 6.65 -32.49
N GLY A 15 -5.06 5.41 -31.94
CA GLY A 15 -5.44 4.17 -32.63
C GLY A 15 -6.94 3.88 -32.65
N THR A 16 -7.34 3.01 -33.60
CA THR A 16 -8.63 2.30 -33.57
C THR A 16 -8.69 1.41 -32.33
N GLY A 17 -9.87 1.30 -31.70
CA GLY A 17 -10.03 0.47 -30.50
C GLY A 17 -9.66 -1.00 -30.76
N LEU A 18 -8.72 -1.52 -29.98
CA LEU A 18 -8.32 -2.93 -30.02
C LEU A 18 -9.36 -3.83 -29.37
N GLY A 19 -10.00 -3.34 -28.31
CA GLY A 19 -10.91 -4.13 -27.51
C GLY A 19 -11.63 -3.33 -26.43
N THR A 20 -12.35 -4.07 -25.62
CA THR A 20 -13.20 -3.56 -24.57
C THR A 20 -12.84 -4.25 -23.23
N VAL A 21 -12.71 -3.47 -22.18
CA VAL A 21 -12.66 -3.94 -20.79
C VAL A 21 -14.03 -3.70 -20.17
N THR A 22 -14.63 -4.75 -19.61
CA THR A 22 -15.83 -4.63 -18.78
C THR A 22 -15.42 -4.88 -17.32
N ALA A 23 -15.78 -3.94 -16.45
CA ALA A 23 -15.49 -4.02 -15.01
C ALA A 23 -16.79 -3.89 -14.22
N VAL A 24 -17.01 -4.81 -13.25
CA VAL A 24 -18.27 -4.95 -12.52
C VAL A 24 -18.04 -4.84 -11.02
N ASN A 25 -18.66 -3.86 -10.39
CA ASN A 25 -18.81 -3.79 -8.94
C ASN A 25 -20.06 -4.57 -8.52
N LYS A 26 -19.92 -5.77 -7.97
CA LYS A 26 -21.06 -6.57 -7.49
C LYS A 26 -21.60 -6.13 -6.14
N LEU A 27 -20.84 -5.32 -5.40
CA LEU A 27 -21.24 -4.85 -4.08
C LEU A 27 -22.25 -3.70 -4.18
N GLN A 28 -23.16 -3.62 -3.23
CA GLN A 28 -24.14 -2.53 -3.08
C GLN A 28 -23.55 -1.34 -2.32
N ILE A 29 -22.26 -1.08 -2.51
CA ILE A 29 -21.52 0.07 -1.97
C ILE A 29 -20.75 0.76 -3.09
N ALA A 30 -20.59 2.08 -2.97
CA ALA A 30 -19.72 2.83 -3.86
C ALA A 30 -18.25 2.48 -3.60
N ARG A 31 -17.45 2.41 -4.65
CA ARG A 31 -16.03 2.06 -4.58
C ARG A 31 -15.21 3.11 -5.36
N PRO A 32 -14.79 4.19 -4.69
CA PRO A 32 -13.95 5.21 -5.32
C PRO A 32 -12.52 4.70 -5.54
N SER A 33 -11.85 5.28 -6.52
CA SER A 33 -10.43 5.06 -6.83
C SER A 33 -10.04 3.58 -6.92
N GLN A 34 -10.89 2.75 -7.56
CA GLN A 34 -10.58 1.33 -7.73
C GLN A 34 -9.56 1.15 -8.84
N THR A 35 -8.46 0.51 -8.50
CA THR A 35 -7.46 0.11 -9.48
C THR A 35 -7.93 -1.13 -10.23
N ILE A 36 -8.00 -1.00 -11.54
CA ILE A 36 -8.29 -2.09 -12.49
C ILE A 36 -6.96 -2.57 -13.03
N GLU A 37 -6.69 -3.85 -12.86
CA GLU A 37 -5.47 -4.50 -13.31
C GLU A 37 -5.75 -5.34 -14.56
N LEU A 38 -5.02 -5.08 -15.62
CA LEU A 38 -5.06 -5.83 -16.86
C LEU A 38 -3.73 -6.56 -17.03
N SER A 39 -3.71 -7.87 -16.85
CA SER A 39 -2.49 -8.64 -17.02
C SER A 39 -2.06 -8.71 -18.49
N ALA A 40 -0.77 -8.94 -18.74
CA ALA A 40 -0.26 -9.20 -20.09
C ALA A 40 -1.02 -10.35 -20.77
N LYS A 41 -1.46 -11.36 -20.00
CA LYS A 41 -2.27 -12.48 -20.48
C LYS A 41 -3.66 -12.02 -20.94
N ASP A 42 -4.33 -11.14 -20.16
CA ASP A 42 -5.66 -10.62 -20.52
C ASP A 42 -5.57 -9.74 -21.79
N LEU A 43 -4.48 -8.98 -21.91
CA LEU A 43 -4.24 -8.10 -23.06
C LEU A 43 -3.71 -8.82 -24.29
N ALA A 44 -3.19 -10.04 -24.17
CA ALA A 44 -2.64 -10.82 -25.28
C ALA A 44 -3.67 -11.05 -26.42
N VAL A 45 -4.95 -11.16 -26.06
CA VAL A 45 -6.05 -11.30 -27.03
C VAL A 45 -6.16 -10.09 -27.98
N LEU A 46 -5.64 -8.92 -27.56
CA LEU A 46 -5.69 -7.68 -28.33
C LEU A 46 -4.54 -7.54 -29.35
N GLY A 47 -3.52 -8.41 -29.27
CA GLY A 47 -2.40 -8.47 -30.23
C GLY A 47 -1.29 -7.44 -30.02
N GLU A 48 -1.42 -6.46 -29.08
CA GLU A 48 -0.35 -5.54 -28.73
C GLU A 48 0.59 -6.20 -27.70
N LYS A 49 1.90 -6.12 -27.97
CA LYS A 49 2.94 -6.73 -27.13
C LYS A 49 3.63 -5.72 -26.21
N ASP A 50 3.66 -4.45 -26.60
CA ASP A 50 4.28 -3.39 -25.80
C ASP A 50 3.23 -2.75 -24.90
N LEU A 51 3.12 -3.25 -23.68
CA LEU A 51 2.13 -2.77 -22.70
C LEU A 51 2.26 -1.27 -22.38
N ALA A 52 3.43 -0.67 -22.57
CA ALA A 52 3.62 0.76 -22.38
C ALA A 52 2.87 1.64 -23.40
N ARG A 53 2.32 1.03 -24.46
CA ARG A 53 1.53 1.69 -25.50
C ARG A 53 0.03 1.52 -25.32
N ILE A 54 -0.40 0.79 -24.29
CA ILE A 54 -1.81 0.59 -24.00
C ILE A 54 -2.39 1.84 -23.34
N HIS A 55 -3.48 2.32 -23.88
CA HIS A 55 -4.27 3.42 -23.36
C HIS A 55 -5.72 2.95 -23.15
N VAL A 56 -6.38 3.55 -22.16
CA VAL A 56 -7.75 3.21 -21.80
C VAL A 56 -8.62 4.45 -21.85
N LYS A 57 -9.78 4.37 -22.50
CA LYS A 57 -10.80 5.43 -22.52
C LYS A 57 -12.06 4.95 -21.82
N ASN A 58 -12.66 5.84 -21.02
CA ASN A 58 -13.98 5.56 -20.44
C ASN A 58 -15.12 5.70 -21.45
N ALA A 59 -16.36 5.45 -21.03
CA ALA A 59 -17.55 5.49 -21.91
C ALA A 59 -17.81 6.87 -22.54
N THR A 60 -17.27 7.97 -21.96
CA THR A 60 -17.39 9.32 -22.55
C THR A 60 -16.27 9.64 -23.55
N GLY A 61 -15.34 8.70 -23.77
CA GLY A 61 -14.18 8.88 -24.63
C GLY A 61 -13.01 9.62 -23.94
N LYS A 62 -13.12 9.96 -22.65
CA LYS A 62 -12.02 10.54 -21.88
C LYS A 62 -10.95 9.49 -21.65
N GLU A 63 -9.71 9.82 -21.96
CA GLU A 63 -8.56 8.99 -21.67
C GLU A 63 -8.24 8.99 -20.18
N LEU A 64 -8.01 7.80 -19.64
CA LEU A 64 -7.65 7.57 -18.24
C LEU A 64 -6.13 7.41 -18.11
N LEU A 65 -5.58 7.88 -17.03
CA LEU A 65 -4.18 7.66 -16.70
C LEU A 65 -3.93 6.15 -16.53
N CYS A 66 -2.95 5.63 -17.26
CA CYS A 66 -2.53 4.23 -17.15
C CYS A 66 -1.09 4.16 -16.65
N GLN A 67 -0.75 3.07 -16.01
CA GLN A 67 0.61 2.77 -15.57
C GLN A 67 0.93 1.31 -15.91
N THR A 68 2.13 1.08 -16.44
CA THR A 68 2.67 -0.29 -16.54
C THR A 68 3.32 -0.69 -15.23
N VAL A 69 3.18 -1.95 -14.85
CA VAL A 69 3.76 -2.52 -13.63
C VAL A 69 4.53 -3.79 -14.00
N ASP A 70 5.79 -3.82 -13.60
CA ASP A 70 6.66 -5.00 -13.61
C ASP A 70 6.52 -5.65 -12.23
N THR A 71 5.88 -6.81 -12.16
CA THR A 71 5.53 -7.45 -10.89
C THR A 71 6.60 -8.42 -10.39
N ASP A 72 7.56 -8.84 -11.21
CA ASP A 72 8.62 -9.76 -10.82
C ASP A 72 10.03 -9.16 -10.89
N GLY A 73 10.15 -7.97 -11.47
CA GLY A 73 11.39 -7.19 -11.52
C GLY A 73 12.36 -7.67 -12.59
N ASP A 74 11.83 -8.23 -13.68
CA ASP A 74 12.61 -8.65 -14.86
C ASP A 74 12.79 -7.52 -15.89
N TYR A 75 12.27 -6.33 -15.60
CA TYR A 75 12.22 -5.13 -16.45
C TYR A 75 11.26 -5.24 -17.64
N THR A 76 10.37 -6.24 -17.63
CA THR A 76 9.29 -6.38 -18.59
C THR A 76 7.95 -6.14 -17.91
N PRO A 77 7.12 -5.21 -18.37
CA PRO A 77 5.81 -4.99 -17.75
C PRO A 77 4.90 -6.21 -17.83
N ASP A 78 4.30 -6.61 -16.69
CA ASP A 78 3.34 -7.70 -16.58
C ASP A 78 1.91 -7.24 -16.64
N GLN A 79 1.67 -5.98 -16.31
CA GLN A 79 0.34 -5.41 -16.16
C GLN A 79 0.27 -3.99 -16.68
N VAL A 80 -0.94 -3.61 -17.10
CA VAL A 80 -1.38 -2.21 -17.22
C VAL A 80 -2.46 -1.96 -16.20
N ILE A 81 -2.32 -0.91 -15.40
CA ILE A 81 -3.31 -0.52 -14.42
C ILE A 81 -3.89 0.87 -14.73
N PHE A 82 -5.15 1.07 -14.38
CA PHE A 82 -5.83 2.37 -14.40
C PHE A 82 -6.85 2.43 -13.27
N GLN A 83 -7.37 3.62 -12.96
CA GLN A 83 -8.35 3.78 -11.88
C GLN A 83 -9.70 4.29 -12.40
N ALA A 84 -10.76 3.84 -11.71
CA ALA A 84 -12.13 4.32 -11.92
C ALA A 84 -12.94 4.28 -10.62
N ASP A 85 -13.92 5.18 -10.52
CA ASP A 85 -14.90 5.17 -9.45
C ASP A 85 -16.11 4.34 -9.86
N PHE A 86 -16.61 3.50 -8.95
CA PHE A 86 -17.79 2.68 -9.18
C PHE A 86 -18.90 3.05 -8.21
N ALA A 87 -20.09 3.28 -8.71
CA ALA A 87 -21.31 3.29 -7.90
C ALA A 87 -21.66 1.86 -7.42
N ALA A 88 -22.59 1.76 -6.49
CA ALA A 88 -23.16 0.49 -6.03
C ALA A 88 -23.73 -0.33 -7.20
N GLY A 89 -23.31 -1.60 -7.33
CA GLY A 89 -23.77 -2.52 -8.38
C GLY A 89 -23.42 -2.11 -9.80
N GLN A 90 -22.50 -1.14 -10.00
CA GLN A 90 -22.25 -0.59 -11.33
C GLN A 90 -21.38 -1.50 -12.19
N THR A 91 -21.76 -1.63 -13.47
CA THR A 91 -20.91 -2.12 -14.54
C THR A 91 -20.40 -0.94 -15.36
N GLN A 92 -19.12 -0.92 -15.65
CA GLN A 92 -18.49 0.06 -16.55
C GLN A 92 -17.78 -0.64 -17.71
N THR A 93 -17.74 0.05 -18.83
CA THR A 93 -17.07 -0.42 -20.04
C THR A 93 -16.04 0.61 -20.45
N PHE A 94 -14.85 0.13 -20.78
CA PHE A 94 -13.71 0.95 -21.21
C PHE A 94 -13.22 0.46 -22.58
N THR A 95 -12.75 1.38 -23.39
CA THR A 95 -12.14 1.05 -24.69
C THR A 95 -10.62 1.04 -24.55
N VAL A 96 -9.99 -0.05 -24.94
CA VAL A 96 -8.53 -0.17 -25.04
C VAL A 96 -8.09 0.24 -26.43
N ILE A 97 -7.11 1.12 -26.48
CA ILE A 97 -6.50 1.62 -27.72
C ILE A 97 -4.98 1.55 -27.63
N VAL A 98 -4.28 1.63 -28.74
CA VAL A 98 -2.81 1.79 -28.81
C VAL A 98 -2.48 3.25 -29.06
N GLY A 99 -1.44 3.72 -28.38
CA GLY A 99 -0.92 5.06 -28.53
C GLY A 99 0.61 5.11 -28.48
N ASP A 100 1.13 6.28 -28.18
CA ASP A 100 2.55 6.45 -27.85
C ASP A 100 2.85 5.87 -26.47
N LYS A 101 4.11 5.60 -26.18
CA LYS A 101 4.50 5.19 -24.82
C LYS A 101 4.15 6.29 -23.82
N TRP A 102 3.64 5.89 -22.65
CA TRP A 102 3.34 6.81 -21.58
C TRP A 102 4.59 7.58 -21.12
N VAL A 103 4.45 8.88 -20.99
CA VAL A 103 5.42 9.79 -20.37
C VAL A 103 4.68 10.62 -19.33
N TYR A 104 5.09 10.51 -18.08
CA TYR A 104 4.38 11.13 -16.96
C TYR A 104 5.02 12.46 -16.59
N THR A 105 4.19 13.44 -16.25
CA THR A 105 4.61 14.71 -15.66
C THR A 105 4.55 14.59 -14.13
N LYS A 106 5.30 15.45 -13.43
CA LYS A 106 5.41 15.44 -11.96
C LYS A 106 4.03 15.49 -11.26
N ASP A 107 3.12 16.28 -11.78
CA ASP A 107 1.76 16.49 -11.25
C ASP A 107 0.79 15.31 -11.46
N GLN A 108 1.18 14.34 -12.26
CA GLN A 108 0.40 13.11 -12.45
C GLN A 108 0.70 12.03 -11.40
N PHE A 109 1.77 12.18 -10.61
CA PHE A 109 2.15 11.19 -9.62
C PHE A 109 1.21 11.27 -8.40
N GLY A 110 0.40 10.23 -8.24
CA GLY A 110 -0.45 10.00 -7.07
C GLY A 110 0.14 8.99 -6.08
N ALA A 111 1.28 8.35 -6.41
CA ALA A 111 2.02 7.44 -5.53
C ALA A 111 3.52 7.55 -5.81
N TYR A 112 4.35 7.42 -4.77
CA TYR A 112 5.80 7.57 -4.87
C TYR A 112 6.52 6.84 -3.73
N GLY A 113 7.73 6.35 -3.98
CA GLY A 113 8.58 5.79 -2.94
C GLY A 113 10.04 5.76 -3.35
N ARG A 114 10.93 5.80 -2.37
CA ARG A 114 12.37 5.72 -2.58
C ARG A 114 13.14 5.22 -1.38
N PHE A 115 14.34 4.73 -1.64
CA PHE A 115 15.39 4.56 -0.65
C PHE A 115 15.93 5.93 -0.21
N VAL A 116 16.13 6.11 1.09
CA VAL A 116 16.52 7.37 1.73
C VAL A 116 17.85 7.19 2.45
N ARG A 117 18.94 7.31 1.71
CA ARG A 117 20.29 7.15 2.25
C ARG A 117 20.62 8.18 3.33
N GLU A 118 20.19 9.42 3.13
CA GLU A 118 20.39 10.53 4.05
C GLU A 118 19.69 10.35 5.40
N ARG A 119 18.76 9.38 5.48
CA ARG A 119 18.07 8.98 6.71
C ARG A 119 18.36 7.52 7.05
N PHE A 120 19.63 7.18 7.15
CA PHE A 120 20.14 5.89 7.62
C PHE A 120 19.58 4.68 6.88
N ASP A 121 19.48 4.80 5.56
CA ASP A 121 19.04 3.75 4.64
C ASP A 121 17.57 3.36 4.79
N ASP A 122 16.70 4.26 5.29
CA ASP A 122 15.25 4.04 5.34
C ASP A 122 14.67 3.86 3.93
N PHE A 123 13.54 3.21 3.85
CA PHE A 123 12.68 3.24 2.66
C PHE A 123 11.38 3.94 3.00
N CYS A 124 11.04 4.97 2.22
CA CYS A 124 9.83 5.77 2.41
C CYS A 124 8.94 5.69 1.19
N TRP A 125 7.63 5.66 1.43
CA TRP A 125 6.63 5.67 0.37
C TRP A 125 5.40 6.44 0.79
N GLU A 126 4.69 6.96 -0.19
CA GLU A 126 3.50 7.77 0.00
C GLU A 126 2.56 7.69 -1.19
N ASN A 127 1.32 8.07 -0.94
CA ASN A 127 0.39 8.47 -1.98
C ASN A 127 -0.19 9.86 -1.65
N ASP A 128 -1.23 10.25 -2.35
CA ASP A 128 -1.96 11.50 -2.14
C ASP A 128 -2.70 11.60 -0.79
N ARG A 129 -2.65 10.54 0.08
CA ARG A 129 -3.37 10.48 1.37
C ARG A 129 -2.50 10.19 2.57
N ILE A 130 -1.59 9.24 2.45
CA ILE A 130 -0.79 8.70 3.56
C ILE A 130 0.68 8.61 3.15
N ALA A 131 1.56 8.55 4.15
CA ALA A 131 2.97 8.27 3.94
C ALA A 131 3.53 7.40 5.06
N HIS A 132 4.54 6.63 4.73
CA HIS A 132 5.14 5.64 5.61
C HIS A 132 6.65 5.59 5.44
N ARG A 133 7.33 5.00 6.43
CA ARG A 133 8.72 4.56 6.31
C ARG A 133 8.95 3.24 7.02
N MET A 134 9.93 2.49 6.55
CA MET A 134 10.54 1.37 7.26
C MET A 134 12.04 1.60 7.39
N TYR A 135 12.57 1.23 8.55
CA TYR A 135 13.92 1.55 8.96
C TYR A 135 14.98 0.70 8.25
N GLY A 136 16.03 1.38 7.78
CA GLY A 136 17.18 0.77 7.14
C GLY A 136 18.22 0.25 8.12
N LYS A 137 19.13 -0.60 7.60
CA LYS A 137 20.19 -1.27 8.37
C LYS A 137 21.10 -0.28 9.12
N ALA A 138 21.43 0.86 8.53
CA ALA A 138 22.33 1.84 9.14
C ALA A 138 21.77 2.44 10.44
N LEU A 139 20.44 2.47 10.62
CA LEU A 139 19.81 2.98 11.83
C LEU A 139 20.03 2.06 13.05
N GLU A 140 20.35 0.77 12.85
CA GLU A 140 20.63 -0.17 13.95
C GLU A 140 21.84 0.21 14.81
N THR A 141 22.71 1.06 14.32
CA THR A 141 23.93 1.50 15.01
C THR A 141 23.94 2.99 15.35
N TYR A 142 22.90 3.71 15.00
CA TYR A 142 22.80 5.14 15.27
C TYR A 142 22.42 5.42 16.71
N VAL A 143 23.41 5.77 17.54
CA VAL A 143 23.28 5.87 19.02
C VAL A 143 22.27 6.91 19.52
N ARG A 144 21.93 7.90 18.70
CA ARG A 144 20.94 8.95 19.08
C ARG A 144 19.50 8.49 18.88
N GLU A 145 19.28 7.52 18.00
CA GLU A 145 17.96 7.00 17.67
C GLU A 145 18.08 5.53 17.28
N LEU A 146 18.31 4.69 18.28
CA LEU A 146 18.50 3.26 18.07
C LEU A 146 17.14 2.58 17.81
N LEU A 147 16.79 2.38 16.56
CA LEU A 147 15.59 1.69 16.13
C LEU A 147 15.96 0.38 15.41
N VAL A 148 15.75 -0.72 16.10
CA VAL A 148 16.04 -2.08 15.61
C VAL A 148 14.74 -2.86 15.54
N SER A 149 13.98 -2.67 14.48
CA SER A 149 12.66 -3.28 14.33
C SER A 149 12.16 -3.13 12.89
N SER A 150 11.58 -4.20 12.33
CA SER A 150 10.83 -4.17 11.07
C SER A 150 9.42 -3.61 11.26
N THR A 151 9.32 -2.47 11.94
CA THR A 151 8.07 -1.74 12.17
C THR A 151 7.66 -0.93 10.94
N VAL A 152 6.38 -0.58 10.85
CA VAL A 152 5.88 0.39 9.85
C VAL A 152 5.58 1.69 10.58
N ASP A 153 6.28 2.74 10.19
CA ASP A 153 6.11 4.09 10.70
C ASP A 153 5.16 4.90 9.82
N ILE A 154 4.55 5.96 10.36
CA ILE A 154 3.53 6.77 9.71
C ILE A 154 3.98 8.23 9.66
N TRP A 155 3.75 8.87 8.51
CA TRP A 155 3.74 10.32 8.39
C TRP A 155 2.31 10.82 8.17
N SER A 156 1.88 11.74 9.03
CA SER A 156 0.53 12.31 8.96
C SER A 156 0.47 13.37 7.89
N LYS A 157 -0.40 13.18 6.88
CA LYS A 157 -0.59 14.09 5.74
C LYS A 157 -1.97 14.72 5.73
N ARG A 158 -2.05 16.01 5.32
CA ARG A 158 -3.29 16.71 4.95
C ARG A 158 -3.15 17.45 3.62
N THR A 159 -2.19 17.05 2.81
CA THR A 159 -1.96 17.53 1.45
C THR A 159 -1.92 16.36 0.48
N PRO A 160 -2.49 16.48 -0.73
CA PRO A 160 -2.34 15.44 -1.75
C PRO A 160 -0.96 15.46 -2.41
N ARG A 161 -0.12 16.42 -2.09
CA ARG A 161 1.21 16.59 -2.67
C ARG A 161 2.15 15.47 -2.19
N MET A 162 3.06 15.02 -3.07
CA MET A 162 4.16 14.15 -2.69
C MET A 162 5.16 14.96 -1.85
N VAL A 163 5.42 14.54 -0.61
CA VAL A 163 6.15 15.31 0.42
C VAL A 163 7.47 14.71 0.86
N ILE A 164 7.73 13.43 0.60
CA ILE A 164 8.91 12.71 1.11
C ILE A 164 10.20 13.50 0.81
N ASN A 165 10.38 13.95 -0.44
CA ASN A 165 11.60 14.65 -0.82
C ASN A 165 11.73 16.02 -0.14
N ASP A 166 10.62 16.74 -0.02
CA ASP A 166 10.62 18.09 0.54
C ASP A 166 10.80 18.06 2.07
N TRP A 167 10.12 17.13 2.76
CA TRP A 167 10.19 17.05 4.22
C TRP A 167 11.56 16.58 4.70
N TYR A 168 12.23 15.65 4.00
CA TYR A 168 13.59 15.25 4.35
C TYR A 168 14.66 16.32 4.08
N MET A 169 14.32 17.39 3.34
CA MET A 169 15.23 18.50 3.08
C MET A 169 15.20 19.57 4.19
N VAL A 170 14.33 19.44 5.20
CA VAL A 170 14.28 20.36 6.34
C VAL A 170 14.80 19.67 7.61
N ASP A 171 15.37 20.47 8.53
CA ASP A 171 15.99 19.94 9.75
C ASP A 171 14.98 19.28 10.69
N ASN A 172 13.73 19.76 10.69
CA ASN A 172 12.71 19.28 11.60
C ASN A 172 11.38 19.03 10.87
N TYR A 173 11.21 17.82 10.37
CA TYR A 173 9.95 17.34 9.77
C TYR A 173 8.98 16.71 10.79
N HIS A 174 9.28 16.79 12.09
CA HIS A 174 8.41 16.37 13.20
C HIS A 174 7.45 17.48 13.67
N VAL A 175 7.38 18.58 12.94
CA VAL A 175 6.49 19.71 13.22
C VAL A 175 5.53 19.89 12.05
N ASP A 176 4.22 19.97 12.36
CA ASP A 176 3.21 20.27 11.35
C ASP A 176 3.31 21.73 10.90
N THR A 177 3.76 21.94 9.68
CA THR A 177 3.89 23.26 9.03
C THR A 177 2.70 23.63 8.15
N GLY A 178 1.60 22.89 8.25
CA GLY A 178 0.37 23.13 7.45
C GLY A 178 0.06 22.01 6.46
N GLU A 179 1.00 21.12 6.17
CA GLU A 179 0.82 19.97 5.29
C GLU A 179 0.82 18.63 6.05
N GLY A 180 1.23 18.64 7.32
CA GLY A 180 1.43 17.48 8.18
C GLY A 180 2.86 17.38 8.69
N GLY A 181 3.29 16.17 9.07
CA GLY A 181 4.63 15.89 9.57
C GLY A 181 4.79 14.44 10.00
N ASP A 182 6.00 14.07 10.41
CA ASP A 182 6.31 12.82 11.10
C ASP A 182 5.93 12.98 12.59
N LEU A 183 4.67 12.67 12.89
CA LEU A 183 4.04 12.91 14.20
C LEU A 183 3.74 11.60 14.96
N TYR A 184 4.18 10.47 14.43
CA TYR A 184 3.98 9.14 14.99
C TYR A 184 5.29 8.56 15.52
N SER A 185 5.25 7.95 16.67
CA SER A 185 6.40 7.25 17.25
C SER A 185 6.16 5.74 17.25
N ALA A 186 6.69 5.02 16.27
CA ALA A 186 6.54 3.58 16.19
C ALA A 186 7.35 2.83 17.27
N GLY A 187 8.53 3.30 17.59
CA GLY A 187 9.44 2.70 18.57
C GLY A 187 9.75 1.23 18.26
N LEU A 188 9.69 0.38 19.29
CA LEU A 188 9.89 -1.07 19.18
C LEU A 188 8.59 -1.86 18.96
N SER A 189 7.45 -1.17 18.75
CA SER A 189 6.18 -1.83 18.39
C SER A 189 6.18 -2.32 16.94
N ARG A 190 5.03 -2.80 16.48
CA ARG A 190 4.83 -3.11 15.06
C ARG A 190 4.35 -1.90 14.25
N GLY A 191 4.15 -0.76 14.92
CA GLY A 191 3.67 0.47 14.28
C GLY A 191 2.30 0.28 13.66
N CYS A 192 2.19 0.60 12.38
CA CYS A 192 0.98 0.47 11.57
C CYS A 192 1.06 -0.76 10.66
N GLY A 193 0.85 -1.97 11.21
CA GLY A 193 0.80 -3.20 10.40
C GLY A 193 2.15 -3.89 10.17
N GLY A 194 3.19 -3.54 10.89
CA GLY A 194 4.39 -4.37 10.89
C GLY A 194 4.07 -5.78 11.37
N ASN A 195 4.65 -6.80 10.73
CA ASN A 195 4.39 -8.18 11.08
C ASN A 195 5.62 -8.90 11.62
N GLY A 196 5.39 -10.11 12.13
CA GLY A 196 6.39 -11.07 12.55
C GLY A 196 5.80 -12.48 12.52
N LEU A 197 6.60 -13.47 12.86
CA LEU A 197 6.12 -14.85 12.94
C LEU A 197 5.78 -15.22 14.39
N TRP A 198 4.62 -15.84 14.60
CA TRP A 198 4.12 -16.24 15.91
C TRP A 198 4.47 -17.70 16.18
N ALA A 199 5.26 -17.94 17.22
CA ALA A 199 5.60 -19.26 17.69
C ALA A 199 5.91 -19.25 19.18
N ALA A 200 5.59 -20.30 19.91
CA ALA A 200 5.80 -20.43 21.36
C ALA A 200 5.24 -19.22 22.15
N ASP A 201 4.01 -18.82 21.83
CA ASP A 201 3.26 -17.72 22.45
C ASP A 201 3.98 -16.36 22.43
N ARG A 202 4.82 -16.12 21.44
CA ARG A 202 5.47 -14.82 21.23
C ARG A 202 5.62 -14.48 19.74
N LEU A 203 5.73 -13.19 19.47
CA LEU A 203 6.04 -12.68 18.15
C LEU A 203 7.56 -12.59 17.95
N TRP A 204 8.06 -13.30 16.93
CA TRP A 204 9.44 -13.24 16.48
C TRP A 204 9.52 -12.27 15.31
N VAL A 205 10.47 -11.37 15.31
CA VAL A 205 10.57 -10.30 14.32
C VAL A 205 11.98 -10.20 13.77
N SER A 206 12.09 -9.84 12.48
CA SER A 206 13.37 -9.46 11.87
C SER A 206 13.86 -8.13 12.43
N LYS A 207 15.12 -7.85 12.21
CA LYS A 207 15.69 -6.51 12.36
C LYS A 207 15.27 -5.62 11.18
N ASN A 208 15.97 -4.51 10.98
CA ASN A 208 15.73 -3.58 9.88
C ASN A 208 16.07 -4.23 8.52
N HIS A 209 15.50 -3.71 7.44
CA HIS A 209 15.81 -4.22 6.10
C HIS A 209 17.27 -3.90 5.70
N VAL A 210 17.83 -4.77 4.88
CA VAL A 210 19.23 -4.67 4.42
C VAL A 210 19.33 -4.28 2.95
N ASN A 211 18.27 -4.44 2.19
CA ASN A 211 18.22 -4.09 0.78
C ASN A 211 16.79 -3.70 0.38
N SER A 212 16.69 -2.89 -0.66
CA SER A 212 15.41 -2.48 -1.25
C SER A 212 15.47 -2.53 -2.78
N ARG A 213 14.35 -2.83 -3.43
CA ARG A 213 14.19 -2.81 -4.88
C ARG A 213 12.83 -2.20 -5.24
N VAL A 214 12.83 -1.18 -6.08
CA VAL A 214 11.60 -0.59 -6.61
C VAL A 214 11.15 -1.39 -7.83
N LEU A 215 9.89 -1.81 -7.87
CA LEU A 215 9.26 -2.54 -8.97
C LEU A 215 8.34 -1.60 -9.78
N ALA A 216 7.63 -0.70 -9.12
CA ALA A 216 6.83 0.34 -9.77
C ALA A 216 6.87 1.63 -8.94
N ASN A 217 6.88 2.79 -9.62
CA ASN A 217 6.96 4.08 -8.93
C ASN A 217 6.09 5.11 -9.64
N GLY A 218 4.81 5.19 -9.23
CA GLY A 218 3.79 6.08 -9.77
C GLY A 218 3.45 5.86 -11.25
N PRO A 219 2.47 6.55 -11.80
CA PRO A 219 1.64 7.59 -11.19
C PRO A 219 0.51 7.07 -10.30
N ILE A 220 0.11 5.79 -10.46
CA ILE A 220 -1.04 5.19 -9.76
C ILE A 220 -0.57 4.35 -8.56
N ARG A 221 0.46 3.53 -8.76
CA ARG A 221 0.97 2.58 -7.78
C ARG A 221 2.46 2.78 -7.53
N VAL A 222 2.85 2.81 -6.27
CA VAL A 222 4.21 2.49 -5.86
C VAL A 222 4.26 1.03 -5.41
N MET A 223 5.27 0.26 -5.85
CA MET A 223 5.50 -1.12 -5.42
C MET A 223 7.00 -1.37 -5.30
N PHE A 224 7.40 -1.97 -4.20
CA PHE A 224 8.80 -2.22 -3.89
C PHE A 224 8.98 -3.46 -3.02
N GLU A 225 10.21 -3.94 -2.91
CA GLU A 225 10.62 -5.03 -2.03
C GLU A 225 11.66 -4.57 -1.03
N LEU A 226 11.54 -5.08 0.20
CA LEU A 226 12.52 -4.96 1.26
C LEU A 226 13.00 -6.36 1.64
N THR A 227 14.33 -6.57 1.62
CA THR A 227 14.95 -7.83 2.01
C THR A 227 15.50 -7.72 3.42
N TYR A 228 15.32 -8.75 4.21
CA TYR A 228 15.78 -8.83 5.60
C TYR A 228 16.85 -9.91 5.77
N GLU A 229 17.74 -9.72 6.75
CA GLU A 229 18.63 -10.80 7.19
C GLU A 229 17.81 -11.95 7.75
N PRO A 230 18.25 -13.22 7.54
CA PRO A 230 17.58 -14.35 8.18
C PRO A 230 17.52 -14.16 9.70
N PHE A 231 16.38 -14.50 10.29
CA PHE A 231 16.17 -14.40 11.72
C PHE A 231 15.62 -15.71 12.29
N GLU A 232 15.90 -15.94 13.56
CA GLU A 232 15.46 -17.15 14.23
C GLU A 232 13.98 -17.04 14.66
N VAL A 233 13.23 -18.10 14.43
CA VAL A 233 11.84 -18.29 14.87
C VAL A 233 11.74 -19.64 15.55
N ASN A 234 11.80 -19.66 16.87
CA ASN A 234 11.66 -20.87 17.70
C ASN A 234 12.56 -22.05 17.21
N GLY A 235 13.86 -21.76 16.97
CA GLY A 235 14.83 -22.76 16.54
C GLY A 235 14.82 -23.09 15.04
N VAL A 236 14.17 -22.25 14.23
CA VAL A 236 14.16 -22.33 12.76
C VAL A 236 14.63 -21.00 12.18
N MET A 237 15.65 -21.01 11.33
CA MET A 237 16.04 -19.83 10.58
C MET A 237 15.07 -19.57 9.44
N VAL A 238 14.62 -18.30 9.31
CA VAL A 238 13.67 -17.87 8.29
C VAL A 238 14.21 -16.62 7.59
N SER A 239 14.26 -16.65 6.25
CA SER A 239 14.50 -15.47 5.44
C SER A 239 13.17 -14.82 5.07
N GLU A 240 13.15 -13.50 4.93
CA GLU A 240 11.98 -12.73 4.52
C GLU A 240 12.31 -11.73 3.42
N VAL A 241 11.46 -11.68 2.40
CA VAL A 241 11.33 -10.54 1.49
C VAL A 241 9.92 -10.00 1.64
N LYS A 242 9.80 -8.72 1.94
CA LYS A 242 8.52 -8.04 2.09
C LYS A 242 8.26 -7.21 0.84
N ARG A 243 7.21 -7.52 0.09
CA ARG A 243 6.72 -6.70 -1.02
C ARG A 243 5.57 -5.85 -0.52
N ILE A 244 5.64 -4.56 -0.79
CA ILE A 244 4.65 -3.57 -0.36
C ILE A 244 4.19 -2.81 -1.59
N SER A 245 2.90 -2.54 -1.68
CA SER A 245 2.33 -1.64 -2.69
C SER A 245 1.28 -0.71 -2.08
N LEU A 246 1.23 0.50 -2.60
CA LEU A 246 0.26 1.52 -2.24
C LEU A 246 -0.25 2.20 -3.51
N ASP A 247 -1.58 2.27 -3.65
CA ASP A 247 -2.23 2.92 -4.78
C ASP A 247 -2.70 4.34 -4.42
N ALA A 248 -2.70 5.22 -5.39
CA ALA A 248 -3.29 6.55 -5.28
C ALA A 248 -4.76 6.46 -4.80
N GLY A 249 -5.19 7.40 -3.97
CA GLY A 249 -6.55 7.45 -3.47
C GLY A 249 -6.91 6.41 -2.41
N GLN A 250 -5.95 5.61 -1.89
CA GLN A 250 -6.18 4.60 -0.86
C GLN A 250 -5.54 5.01 0.48
N ASN A 251 -6.12 4.52 1.59
CA ASN A 251 -5.56 4.68 2.94
C ASN A 251 -4.96 3.39 3.49
N VAL A 252 -4.79 2.38 2.65
CA VAL A 252 -4.37 1.03 3.03
C VAL A 252 -3.37 0.49 2.03
N ASP A 253 -2.23 0.05 2.53
CA ASP A 253 -1.17 -0.63 1.79
C ASP A 253 -1.46 -2.12 1.68
N HIS A 254 -0.97 -2.76 0.64
CA HIS A 254 -0.93 -4.21 0.52
C HIS A 254 0.47 -4.72 0.82
N PHE A 255 0.58 -5.60 1.80
CA PHE A 255 1.81 -6.26 2.22
C PHE A 255 1.80 -7.73 1.82
N ARG A 256 2.92 -8.21 1.30
CA ARG A 256 3.18 -9.62 1.02
C ARG A 256 4.53 -9.99 1.61
N SER A 257 4.54 -10.69 2.74
CA SER A 257 5.77 -11.24 3.34
C SER A 257 6.02 -12.64 2.78
N ILE A 258 7.08 -12.77 2.01
CA ILE A 258 7.52 -14.00 1.35
C ILE A 258 8.58 -14.63 2.24
N TYR A 259 8.22 -15.75 2.90
CA TYR A 259 9.10 -16.42 3.83
C TYR A 259 9.81 -17.63 3.19
N LYS A 260 11.04 -17.86 3.61
CA LYS A 260 11.78 -19.07 3.27
C LYS A 260 12.38 -19.66 4.55
N PRO A 261 11.66 -20.58 5.22
CA PRO A 261 12.23 -21.30 6.36
C PRO A 261 13.29 -22.29 5.89
N GLU A 262 14.32 -22.52 6.70
CA GLU A 262 15.42 -23.46 6.37
C GLU A 262 14.97 -24.92 6.30
N LYS A 263 13.83 -25.24 6.91
CA LYS A 263 13.17 -26.55 6.87
C LYS A 263 11.65 -26.39 6.79
N PRO A 264 10.92 -27.37 6.24
CA PRO A 264 9.46 -27.30 6.16
C PRO A 264 8.84 -27.01 7.54
N THR A 265 8.11 -25.92 7.64
CA THR A 265 7.53 -25.42 8.91
C THR A 265 6.20 -24.74 8.62
N VAL A 266 5.20 -25.08 9.43
CA VAL A 266 3.92 -24.35 9.41
C VAL A 266 4.12 -23.00 10.08
N LEU A 267 3.83 -21.93 9.36
CA LEU A 267 4.03 -20.57 9.82
C LEU A 267 2.70 -19.90 10.17
N ILE A 268 2.70 -19.15 11.26
CA ILE A 268 1.66 -18.20 11.63
C ILE A 268 2.29 -16.82 11.67
N THR A 269 1.71 -15.85 10.98
CA THR A 269 2.16 -14.45 11.06
C THR A 269 1.23 -13.66 11.97
N GLY A 270 1.81 -12.73 12.74
CA GLY A 270 1.09 -11.76 13.55
C GLY A 270 1.28 -10.36 12.98
N ILE A 271 0.20 -9.73 12.57
CA ILE A 271 0.18 -8.34 12.11
C ILE A 271 -0.18 -7.47 13.31
N GLY A 272 0.65 -6.47 13.59
CA GLY A 272 0.53 -5.68 14.81
C GLY A 272 0.19 -4.22 14.58
N LEU A 273 -0.64 -3.67 15.47
CA LEU A 273 -0.89 -2.24 15.63
C LEU A 273 -0.36 -1.82 17.00
N LYS A 274 0.45 -0.74 17.04
CA LYS A 274 1.00 -0.20 18.30
C LYS A 274 -0.10 0.09 19.32
N LYS A 275 0.06 -0.34 20.56
CA LYS A 275 -0.82 0.01 21.68
C LYS A 275 -0.48 1.37 22.26
N VAL A 276 -1.49 2.17 22.53
CA VAL A 276 -1.36 3.46 23.23
C VAL A 276 -2.48 3.63 24.26
N SER A 277 -2.23 4.45 25.27
CA SER A 277 -3.26 4.76 26.26
C SER A 277 -4.38 5.61 25.66
N GLY A 278 -5.64 5.31 25.99
CA GLY A 278 -6.80 6.06 25.50
C GLY A 278 -7.26 5.69 24.09
N GLU A 279 -6.73 4.59 23.53
CA GLU A 279 -7.20 4.05 22.26
C GLU A 279 -8.57 3.37 22.36
N HIS A 280 -9.31 3.41 21.26
CA HIS A 280 -10.49 2.57 21.02
C HIS A 280 -10.19 1.64 19.84
N TRP A 281 -10.61 0.40 19.92
CA TRP A 281 -10.45 -0.53 18.82
C TRP A 281 -11.65 -1.48 18.72
N ASP A 282 -11.83 -2.04 17.52
CA ASP A 282 -12.87 -3.00 17.20
C ASP A 282 -12.30 -4.04 16.23
N VAL A 283 -12.90 -5.24 16.22
CA VAL A 283 -12.49 -6.36 15.37
C VAL A 283 -13.69 -6.99 14.71
N ASN A 284 -13.59 -7.25 13.41
CA ASN A 284 -14.57 -8.04 12.67
C ASN A 284 -13.87 -9.24 12.05
N THR A 285 -14.06 -10.41 12.67
CA THR A 285 -13.42 -11.66 12.24
C THR A 285 -14.02 -12.24 10.96
N GLU A 286 -15.29 -11.94 10.65
CA GLU A 286 -15.94 -12.39 9.41
C GLU A 286 -15.39 -11.66 8.19
N ARG A 287 -14.96 -10.39 8.37
CA ARG A 287 -14.34 -9.56 7.34
C ARG A 287 -12.83 -9.43 7.47
N GLY A 288 -12.28 -9.98 8.56
CA GLY A 288 -10.84 -10.10 8.77
C GLY A 288 -10.13 -8.80 9.11
N TRP A 289 -10.79 -7.82 9.75
CA TRP A 289 -10.12 -6.58 10.12
C TRP A 289 -10.09 -6.32 11.63
N LEU A 290 -9.03 -5.63 12.06
CA LEU A 290 -8.87 -4.97 13.35
C LEU A 290 -8.58 -3.50 13.08
N ALA A 291 -9.47 -2.61 13.53
CA ALA A 291 -9.33 -1.17 13.38
C ALA A 291 -9.26 -0.49 14.75
N LYS A 292 -8.50 0.59 14.82
CA LYS A 292 -8.37 1.37 16.05
C LYS A 292 -8.37 2.86 15.76
N TRP A 293 -8.64 3.64 16.81
CA TRP A 293 -8.59 5.08 16.84
C TRP A 293 -7.89 5.55 18.11
N GLU A 294 -6.87 6.37 17.98
CA GLU A 294 -6.01 6.71 19.08
C GLU A 294 -5.68 8.21 19.14
N PRO A 295 -5.45 8.76 20.36
CA PRO A 295 -4.86 10.08 20.49
C PRO A 295 -3.40 10.05 20.04
N MET A 296 -2.96 11.12 19.37
CA MET A 296 -1.57 11.33 18.99
C MET A 296 -0.82 12.13 20.07
N GLU A 297 0.49 11.93 20.13
CA GLU A 297 1.37 12.69 21.01
C GLU A 297 1.36 14.19 20.66
N GLN A 298 1.78 15.04 21.57
CA GLN A 298 1.91 16.50 21.40
C GLN A 298 0.62 17.20 20.94
N ASN A 299 -0.55 16.65 21.24
CA ASN A 299 -1.85 17.18 20.79
C ASN A 299 -1.97 17.28 19.25
N ALA A 300 -1.29 16.40 18.54
CA ALA A 300 -1.33 16.38 17.07
C ALA A 300 -2.70 15.97 16.50
N GLY A 301 -3.66 15.59 17.35
CA GLY A 301 -4.99 15.14 16.95
C GLY A 301 -5.21 13.67 17.25
N LYS A 302 -5.95 13.00 16.41
CA LYS A 302 -6.23 11.56 16.48
C LYS A 302 -5.92 10.89 15.16
N GLN A 303 -5.59 9.61 15.23
CA GLN A 303 -5.36 8.80 14.03
C GLN A 303 -6.08 7.47 14.12
N GLY A 304 -6.46 6.95 12.95
CA GLY A 304 -6.98 5.61 12.77
C GLY A 304 -5.90 4.71 12.21
N LEU A 305 -5.79 3.49 12.71
CA LEU A 305 -4.95 2.44 12.15
C LEU A 305 -5.81 1.22 11.86
N VAL A 306 -5.36 0.40 10.89
CA VAL A 306 -6.03 -0.85 10.54
C VAL A 306 -5.03 -1.94 10.16
N ALA A 307 -5.39 -3.18 10.49
CA ALA A 307 -4.83 -4.39 9.91
C ALA A 307 -5.97 -5.25 9.36
N ILE A 308 -5.81 -5.77 8.14
CA ILE A 308 -6.82 -6.62 7.46
C ILE A 308 -6.14 -7.88 6.96
N VAL A 309 -6.73 -9.03 7.23
CA VAL A 309 -6.25 -10.35 6.80
C VAL A 309 -7.35 -11.09 6.05
N ASN A 310 -6.99 -12.13 5.31
CA ASN A 310 -7.98 -13.02 4.75
C ASN A 310 -8.71 -13.77 5.91
N PRO A 311 -10.04 -13.60 6.10
CA PRO A 311 -10.76 -14.22 7.22
C PRO A 311 -10.71 -15.75 7.21
N ARG A 312 -10.50 -16.37 6.05
CA ARG A 312 -10.34 -17.84 5.95
C ARG A 312 -9.02 -18.37 6.55
N LEU A 313 -8.05 -17.49 6.71
CA LEU A 313 -6.73 -17.77 7.27
C LEU A 313 -6.60 -17.27 8.72
N TYR A 314 -7.55 -16.46 9.17
CA TYR A 314 -7.56 -15.86 10.50
C TYR A 314 -7.56 -16.97 11.58
N GLU A 315 -6.70 -16.80 12.59
CA GLU A 315 -6.59 -17.73 13.73
C GLU A 315 -7.19 -17.12 15.01
N LYS A 316 -6.67 -15.99 15.41
CA LYS A 316 -7.17 -15.26 16.59
C LYS A 316 -6.65 -13.82 16.63
N GLN A 317 -7.36 -12.98 17.37
CA GLN A 317 -6.84 -11.74 17.90
C GLN A 317 -6.15 -12.02 19.24
N THR A 318 -5.01 -11.41 19.48
CA THR A 318 -4.26 -11.44 20.73
C THR A 318 -3.52 -10.13 20.93
N GLU A 319 -2.72 -10.03 21.97
CA GLU A 319 -1.87 -8.86 22.19
C GLU A 319 -0.56 -9.27 22.85
N ASP A 320 0.43 -8.40 22.75
CA ASP A 320 1.64 -8.43 23.54
C ASP A 320 1.77 -7.10 24.34
N GLN A 321 2.92 -6.88 24.94
CA GLN A 321 3.16 -5.66 25.73
C GLN A 321 2.98 -4.37 24.90
N ARG A 322 3.25 -4.39 23.60
CA ARG A 322 3.33 -3.21 22.74
C ARG A 322 2.31 -3.17 21.62
N ASN A 323 1.64 -4.29 21.31
CA ASN A 323 0.84 -4.43 20.12
C ASN A 323 -0.49 -5.13 20.36
N LEU A 324 -1.53 -4.67 19.66
CA LEU A 324 -2.68 -5.49 19.31
C LEU A 324 -2.28 -6.33 18.09
N LEU A 325 -2.57 -7.62 18.09
CA LEU A 325 -2.10 -8.56 17.07
C LEU A 325 -3.26 -9.32 16.42
N MET A 326 -3.27 -9.37 15.09
CA MET A 326 -4.06 -10.34 14.34
C MET A 326 -3.16 -11.48 13.89
N LEU A 327 -3.45 -12.69 14.35
CA LEU A 327 -2.74 -13.90 13.94
C LEU A 327 -3.46 -14.56 12.76
N THR A 328 -2.68 -14.93 11.74
CA THR A 328 -3.20 -15.60 10.55
C THR A 328 -2.23 -16.67 10.07
N ARG A 329 -2.76 -17.78 9.54
CA ARG A 329 -1.94 -18.82 8.92
C ARG A 329 -1.26 -18.30 7.67
N VAL A 330 -0.01 -18.70 7.48
CA VAL A 330 0.70 -18.51 6.23
C VAL A 330 0.37 -19.67 5.31
N PRO A 331 -0.12 -19.45 4.08
CA PRO A 331 -0.41 -20.50 3.12
C PRO A 331 0.82 -21.36 2.75
N ALA A 332 0.58 -22.48 2.07
CA ALA A 332 1.63 -23.45 1.72
C ALA A 332 2.71 -22.90 0.76
N ASP A 333 2.45 -21.81 0.06
CA ASP A 333 3.43 -21.07 -0.75
C ASP A 333 4.36 -20.18 0.08
N ASN A 334 4.19 -20.17 1.41
CA ASN A 334 4.91 -19.35 2.37
C ASN A 334 4.76 -17.83 2.14
N VAL A 335 3.65 -17.37 1.56
CA VAL A 335 3.36 -15.96 1.35
C VAL A 335 2.23 -15.50 2.28
N ALA A 336 2.56 -14.68 3.26
CA ALA A 336 1.57 -13.97 4.06
C ALA A 336 1.13 -12.70 3.33
N SER A 337 -0.14 -12.64 2.95
CA SER A 337 -0.76 -11.47 2.31
C SER A 337 -1.73 -10.81 3.26
N TYR A 338 -1.55 -9.51 3.51
CA TYR A 338 -2.40 -8.72 4.41
C TYR A 338 -2.39 -7.25 3.99
N TRP A 339 -3.28 -6.47 4.57
CA TRP A 339 -3.36 -5.03 4.35
C TRP A 339 -3.25 -4.29 5.67
N ALA A 340 -2.61 -3.14 5.65
CA ALA A 340 -2.54 -2.24 6.80
C ALA A 340 -2.48 -0.79 6.33
N GLY A 341 -2.94 0.12 7.16
CA GLY A 341 -2.95 1.52 6.78
C GLY A 341 -3.48 2.43 7.87
N CYS A 342 -3.58 3.72 7.54
CA CYS A 342 -3.89 4.75 8.52
C CYS A 342 -4.70 5.90 7.95
N CYS A 343 -5.18 6.72 8.87
CA CYS A 343 -5.72 8.04 8.57
C CYS A 343 -5.41 9.00 9.72
N TRP A 344 -5.55 10.30 9.47
CA TRP A 344 -5.40 11.36 10.43
C TRP A 344 -6.65 12.25 10.44
N ASP A 345 -7.18 12.61 11.62
CA ASP A 345 -8.39 13.44 11.73
C ASP A 345 -8.22 14.81 11.08
N LYS A 346 -7.01 15.40 11.16
CA LYS A 346 -6.68 16.65 10.48
C LYS A 346 -6.41 16.50 8.97
N GLY A 347 -6.35 15.29 8.45
CA GLY A 347 -6.29 15.00 7.01
C GLY A 347 -7.62 15.26 6.28
N GLY A 348 -8.72 15.48 7.03
CA GLY A 348 -10.01 15.90 6.48
C GLY A 348 -10.83 14.78 5.83
N GLN A 349 -10.36 13.54 5.82
CA GLN A 349 -11.06 12.40 5.22
C GLN A 349 -11.97 11.67 6.23
N PHE A 350 -11.54 11.58 7.47
CA PHE A 350 -12.23 10.87 8.55
C PHE A 350 -12.24 11.73 9.80
N ALA A 351 -13.43 12.06 10.29
CA ALA A 351 -13.60 12.92 11.45
C ALA A 351 -13.49 12.14 12.79
N ASP A 352 -13.80 10.84 12.76
CA ASP A 352 -13.92 10.01 13.95
C ASP A 352 -13.74 8.52 13.64
N PHE A 353 -13.81 7.70 14.69
CA PHE A 353 -13.65 6.25 14.60
C PHE A 353 -14.73 5.57 13.75
N GLU A 354 -15.98 6.03 13.81
CA GLU A 354 -17.07 5.41 13.06
C GLU A 354 -16.90 5.64 11.54
N ALA A 355 -16.47 6.83 11.13
CA ALA A 355 -16.14 7.12 9.75
C ALA A 355 -14.97 6.26 9.25
N TRP A 356 -13.91 6.13 10.06
CA TRP A 356 -12.77 5.25 9.75
C TRP A 356 -13.19 3.80 9.66
N LYS A 357 -13.92 3.29 10.65
CA LYS A 357 -14.41 1.91 10.69
C LYS A 357 -15.31 1.58 9.48
N THR A 358 -16.16 2.52 9.08
CA THR A 358 -17.00 2.36 7.88
C THR A 358 -16.15 2.18 6.62
N TYR A 359 -15.12 3.00 6.44
CA TYR A 359 -14.18 2.87 5.32
C TYR A 359 -13.47 1.51 5.35
N VAL A 360 -12.92 1.13 6.50
CA VAL A 360 -12.22 -0.16 6.70
C VAL A 360 -13.12 -1.33 6.34
N ASP A 361 -14.36 -1.30 6.81
CA ASP A 361 -15.32 -2.37 6.55
C ASP A 361 -15.69 -2.47 5.06
N GLN A 362 -15.92 -1.33 4.38
CA GLN A 362 -16.16 -1.29 2.94
C GLN A 362 -14.94 -1.73 2.14
N PHE A 363 -13.73 -1.36 2.56
CA PHE A 363 -12.48 -1.79 1.94
C PHE A 363 -12.33 -3.32 2.06
N ALA A 364 -12.52 -3.89 3.26
CA ALA A 364 -12.48 -5.33 3.49
C ALA A 364 -13.54 -6.09 2.67
N GLN A 365 -14.77 -5.55 2.55
CA GLN A 365 -15.78 -6.10 1.63
C GLN A 365 -15.27 -6.12 0.19
N GLY A 366 -14.62 -5.05 -0.24
CA GLY A 366 -14.02 -4.95 -1.58
C GLY A 366 -12.95 -6.00 -1.84
N LEU A 367 -12.15 -6.36 -0.82
CA LEU A 367 -11.15 -7.44 -0.92
C LEU A 367 -11.81 -8.82 -1.06
N LEU A 368 -12.92 -9.05 -0.38
CA LEU A 368 -13.68 -10.30 -0.45
C LEU A 368 -14.50 -10.44 -1.74
N SER A 369 -14.84 -9.33 -2.37
CA SER A 369 -15.57 -9.26 -3.64
C SER A 369 -14.89 -8.23 -4.55
N PRO A 370 -13.76 -8.57 -5.17
CA PRO A 370 -13.04 -7.65 -6.06
C PRO A 370 -13.89 -7.25 -7.27
N ILE A 371 -13.52 -6.14 -7.91
CA ILE A 371 -14.10 -5.78 -9.21
C ILE A 371 -13.82 -6.90 -10.19
N GLU A 372 -14.87 -7.44 -10.81
CA GLU A 372 -14.70 -8.44 -11.84
C GLU A 372 -14.34 -7.76 -13.16
N VAL A 373 -13.26 -8.23 -13.77
CA VAL A 373 -12.71 -7.66 -15.01
C VAL A 373 -12.73 -8.71 -16.10
N SER A 374 -13.17 -8.32 -17.29
CA SER A 374 -13.07 -9.13 -18.51
C SER A 374 -12.62 -8.28 -19.69
N VAL A 375 -11.79 -8.88 -20.55
CA VAL A 375 -11.28 -8.25 -21.78
C VAL A 375 -11.82 -8.98 -23.00
N SER A 376 -12.29 -8.25 -23.98
CA SER A 376 -12.78 -8.80 -25.26
C SER A 376 -12.24 -8.01 -26.44
N VAL A 377 -11.99 -8.69 -27.55
CA VAL A 377 -11.70 -8.05 -28.86
C VAL A 377 -12.96 -7.35 -29.37
N ARG A 378 -12.78 -6.26 -30.06
CA ARG A 378 -13.87 -5.50 -30.69
C ARG A 378 -14.29 -6.10 -32.00
#